data_d049a3174d4efba352da92976e1843f6
#
_entry.id   d049a3174d4efba352da92976e1843f6
#
_cell.length_a   1.000
_cell.length_b   1.000
_cell.length_c   1.000
_cell.angle_alpha   90.00
_cell.angle_beta   90.00
_cell.angle_gamma   90.00
#
_symmetry.space_group_name_H-M   'P 1'
#
loop_
_entity.id
_entity.type
_entity.pdbx_description
1 polymer ?
#
loop_
_entity_poly.entity_id
_entity_poly.type
_entity_poly.pdbx_seq_one_letter_code
_entity_poly.pdbx_strand_id
1 'polypeptide(L)'
;NKVIDWIQDNYWQSLNLKKQKVACITYTNAGVDVIASRLRMESFIEPMTIHTFAWGLIKQFEHELKKKVVEENLLPDGIKGDDFDMVHYEIGARYVENRVLYLHHNDVILLFARFMDNKKFRQLMTVQYPIVLIDEYQDSLKAIIDQFLNWFIDMKEGPQFGFFGDAWQTIYEK
;
A
#
# COMPACT_ATOMS: atom_id res chain seq x y z
N ASN A 1 19.88 0.28 -11.34
CA ASN A 1 18.88 1.36 -11.33
C ASN A 1 19.40 2.50 -10.48
N LYS A 2 19.78 3.62 -11.12
CA LYS A 2 20.49 4.74 -10.46
C LYS A 2 19.82 5.27 -9.19
N VAL A 3 18.50 5.24 -9.12
CA VAL A 3 17.75 5.72 -7.94
C VAL A 3 17.87 4.73 -6.77
N ILE A 4 17.74 3.44 -7.04
CA ILE A 4 17.92 2.39 -6.02
C ILE A 4 19.35 2.42 -5.48
N ASP A 5 20.34 2.49 -6.37
CA ASP A 5 21.75 2.56 -5.97
C ASP A 5 22.00 3.82 -5.14
N TRP A 6 21.46 4.97 -5.55
CA TRP A 6 21.61 6.23 -4.81
C TRP A 6 20.96 6.15 -3.41
N ILE A 7 19.77 5.55 -3.27
CA ILE A 7 19.13 5.34 -1.96
C ILE A 7 19.98 4.41 -1.09
N GLN A 8 20.48 3.32 -1.65
CA GLN A 8 21.35 2.38 -0.93
C GLN A 8 22.62 3.06 -0.42
N ASP A 9 23.24 3.90 -1.24
CA ASP A 9 24.50 4.56 -0.87
C ASP A 9 24.32 5.69 0.14
N ASN A 10 23.18 6.42 0.11
CA ASN A 10 23.01 7.62 0.93
C ASN A 10 22.13 7.42 2.18
N TYR A 11 21.20 6.46 2.18
CA TYR A 11 20.22 6.30 3.25
C TYR A 11 20.35 4.99 4.05
N TRP A 12 21.16 4.03 3.58
CA TRP A 12 21.29 2.71 4.18
C TRP A 12 21.54 2.75 5.69
N GLN A 13 22.51 3.53 6.14
CA GLN A 13 22.87 3.59 7.57
C GLN A 13 21.70 4.11 8.42
N SER A 14 21.05 5.20 8.01
CA SER A 14 19.97 5.82 8.78
C SER A 14 18.71 4.95 8.83
N LEU A 15 18.35 4.33 7.71
CA LEU A 15 17.19 3.46 7.60
C LEU A 15 17.38 2.15 8.37
N ASN A 16 18.57 1.55 8.26
CA ASN A 16 18.90 0.32 8.99
C ASN A 16 18.90 0.54 10.50
N LEU A 17 19.50 1.64 10.98
CA LEU A 17 19.54 1.97 12.40
C LEU A 17 18.14 2.13 13.00
N LYS A 18 17.20 2.69 12.23
CA LYS A 18 15.80 2.90 12.63
C LYS A 18 14.88 1.72 12.29
N LYS A 19 15.41 0.65 11.66
CA LYS A 19 14.64 -0.48 11.13
C LYS A 19 13.52 -0.03 10.17
N GLN A 20 13.79 1.05 9.43
CA GLN A 20 12.89 1.60 8.43
C GLN A 20 13.15 0.97 7.07
N LYS A 21 12.13 0.98 6.21
CA LYS A 21 12.16 0.35 4.90
C LYS A 21 11.77 1.35 3.81
N VAL A 22 12.17 1.05 2.61
CA VAL A 22 11.72 1.77 1.40
C VAL A 22 10.70 0.89 0.70
N ALA A 23 9.47 1.37 0.54
CA ALA A 23 8.51 0.68 -0.29
C ALA A 23 8.80 0.96 -1.77
N CYS A 24 8.91 -0.09 -2.57
CA CYS A 24 9.00 0.01 -4.02
C CYS A 24 7.77 -0.65 -4.63
N ILE A 25 6.79 0.18 -4.97
CA ILE A 25 5.46 -0.26 -5.36
C ILE A 25 5.39 -0.37 -6.88
N THR A 26 4.86 -1.48 -7.36
CA THR A 26 4.53 -1.69 -8.77
C THR A 26 3.12 -2.29 -8.89
N TYR A 27 2.56 -2.26 -10.09
CA TYR A 27 1.20 -2.74 -10.31
C TYR A 27 1.10 -4.28 -10.39
N THR A 28 2.15 -4.96 -10.88
CA THR A 28 2.11 -6.40 -11.19
C THR A 28 3.13 -7.21 -10.39
N ASN A 29 2.82 -8.49 -10.14
CA ASN A 29 3.79 -9.42 -9.54
C ASN A 29 5.04 -9.59 -10.41
N ALA A 30 4.91 -9.59 -11.74
CA ALA A 30 6.06 -9.62 -12.65
C ALA A 30 6.98 -8.40 -12.44
N GLY A 31 6.42 -7.21 -12.21
CA GLY A 31 7.18 -6.01 -11.85
C GLY A 31 7.91 -6.18 -10.52
N VAL A 32 7.25 -6.78 -9.52
CA VAL A 32 7.88 -7.10 -8.21
C VAL A 32 9.09 -8.01 -8.42
N ASP A 33 8.97 -9.08 -9.19
CA ASP A 33 10.05 -10.04 -9.45
C ASP A 33 11.24 -9.38 -10.18
N VAL A 34 10.96 -8.52 -11.16
CA VAL A 34 11.99 -7.77 -11.89
C VAL A 34 12.74 -6.83 -10.95
N ILE A 35 12.06 -6.11 -10.06
CA ILE A 35 12.70 -5.23 -9.10
C ILE A 35 13.51 -6.05 -8.09
N ALA A 36 12.91 -7.10 -7.52
CA ALA A 36 13.56 -7.98 -6.54
C ALA A 36 14.86 -8.60 -7.08
N SER A 37 14.87 -9.03 -8.35
CA SER A 37 16.05 -9.62 -8.98
C SER A 37 17.24 -8.65 -9.11
N ARG A 38 17.00 -7.35 -9.02
CA ARG A 38 18.02 -6.29 -9.10
C ARG A 38 18.50 -5.79 -7.75
N LEU A 39 17.85 -6.21 -6.67
CA LEU A 39 18.23 -5.83 -5.31
C LEU A 39 19.34 -6.73 -4.76
N ARG A 40 20.19 -6.18 -3.89
CA ARG A 40 21.16 -6.97 -3.12
C ARG A 40 20.43 -7.76 -2.03
N MET A 41 20.99 -8.89 -1.62
CA MET A 41 20.34 -9.83 -0.65
C MET A 41 19.95 -9.21 0.69
N GLU A 42 20.58 -8.12 1.13
CA GLU A 42 20.29 -7.43 2.40
C GLU A 42 19.64 -6.05 2.15
N SER A 43 18.76 -5.97 1.19
CA SER A 43 18.12 -4.70 0.86
C SER A 43 17.04 -4.35 1.88
N PHE A 44 17.06 -3.10 2.36
CA PHE A 44 15.95 -2.49 3.09
C PHE A 44 14.82 -1.99 2.13
N ILE A 45 14.99 -2.22 0.84
CA ILE A 45 13.99 -1.92 -0.19
C ILE A 45 13.08 -3.13 -0.34
N GLU A 46 11.78 -2.91 -0.15
CA GLU A 46 10.74 -3.93 -0.29
C GLU A 46 9.94 -3.72 -1.58
N PRO A 47 10.20 -4.50 -2.63
CA PRO A 47 9.34 -4.49 -3.80
C PRO A 47 8.03 -5.22 -3.50
N MET A 48 6.91 -4.59 -3.84
CA MET A 48 5.59 -5.15 -3.61
C MET A 48 4.54 -4.53 -4.52
N THR A 49 3.40 -5.21 -4.66
CA THR A 49 2.25 -4.61 -5.33
C THR A 49 1.57 -3.58 -4.43
N ILE A 50 0.80 -2.67 -5.03
CA ILE A 50 0.02 -1.68 -4.27
C ILE A 50 -0.94 -2.34 -3.28
N HIS A 51 -1.52 -3.48 -3.62
CA HIS A 51 -2.43 -4.22 -2.75
C HIS A 51 -1.68 -4.87 -1.57
N THR A 52 -0.50 -5.41 -1.82
CA THR A 52 0.36 -5.96 -0.75
C THR A 52 0.79 -4.87 0.20
N PHE A 53 1.15 -3.69 -0.31
CA PHE A 53 1.49 -2.52 0.50
C PHE A 53 0.32 -2.06 1.36
N ALA A 54 -0.83 -1.83 0.74
CA ALA A 54 -2.04 -1.38 1.42
C ALA A 54 -2.47 -2.37 2.51
N TRP A 55 -2.57 -3.67 2.16
CA TRP A 55 -2.94 -4.72 3.09
C TRP A 55 -1.95 -4.87 4.25
N GLY A 56 -0.65 -4.85 3.97
CA GLY A 56 0.41 -4.94 4.98
C GLY A 56 0.29 -3.87 6.06
N LEU A 57 -0.19 -2.68 5.70
CA LEU A 57 -0.39 -1.57 6.62
C LEU A 57 -1.71 -1.67 7.40
N ILE A 58 -2.84 -1.93 6.72
CA ILE A 58 -4.17 -1.89 7.38
C ILE A 58 -4.45 -3.13 8.24
N LYS A 59 -3.93 -4.31 7.88
CA LYS A 59 -4.17 -5.56 8.63
C LYS A 59 -3.72 -5.52 10.09
N GLN A 60 -2.82 -4.62 10.43
CA GLN A 60 -2.32 -4.44 11.79
C GLN A 60 -3.37 -3.82 12.74
N PHE A 61 -4.42 -3.23 12.19
CA PHE A 61 -5.46 -2.51 12.91
C PHE A 61 -6.78 -3.30 12.88
N GLU A 62 -6.75 -4.54 13.31
CA GLU A 62 -7.83 -5.51 13.14
C GLU A 62 -9.19 -5.01 13.62
N HIS A 63 -9.25 -4.41 14.81
CA HIS A 63 -10.49 -3.85 15.36
C HIS A 63 -11.04 -2.70 14.49
N GLU A 64 -10.19 -1.76 14.10
CA GLU A 64 -10.60 -0.63 13.27
C GLU A 64 -10.93 -1.08 11.84
N LEU A 65 -10.21 -2.09 11.34
CA LEU A 65 -10.47 -2.70 10.04
C LEU A 65 -11.87 -3.34 10.00
N LYS A 66 -12.22 -4.13 11.01
CA LYS A 66 -13.56 -4.72 11.15
C LYS A 66 -14.65 -3.64 11.16
N LYS A 67 -14.45 -2.57 11.93
CA LYS A 67 -15.38 -1.45 12.01
C LYS A 67 -15.56 -0.77 10.65
N LYS A 68 -14.45 -0.46 9.95
CA LYS A 68 -14.49 0.18 8.62
C LYS A 68 -15.14 -0.69 7.56
N VAL A 69 -14.95 -1.99 7.60
CA VAL A 69 -15.63 -2.94 6.69
C VAL A 69 -17.16 -2.81 6.81
N VAL A 70 -17.66 -2.68 8.02
CA VAL A 70 -19.11 -2.49 8.29
C VAL A 70 -19.56 -1.08 7.83
N GLU A 71 -18.80 -0.04 8.19
CA GLU A 71 -19.10 1.35 7.83
C GLU A 71 -19.17 1.57 6.31
N GLU A 72 -18.26 0.95 5.55
CA GLU A 72 -18.18 1.06 4.09
C GLU A 72 -19.11 0.06 3.36
N ASN A 73 -19.94 -0.67 4.12
CA ASN A 73 -20.88 -1.66 3.58
C ASN A 73 -20.21 -2.72 2.69
N LEU A 74 -19.05 -3.21 3.15
CA LEU A 74 -18.26 -4.23 2.45
C LEU A 74 -18.59 -5.66 2.89
N LEU A 75 -19.81 -5.89 3.39
CA LEU A 75 -20.27 -7.23 3.78
C LEU A 75 -20.97 -7.93 2.61
N PRO A 76 -20.81 -9.26 2.49
CA PRO A 76 -21.64 -10.04 1.59
C PRO A 76 -23.12 -9.94 1.96
N ASP A 77 -24.01 -10.21 1.02
CA ASP A 77 -25.46 -10.19 1.25
C ASP A 77 -25.87 -11.09 2.41
N GLY A 78 -26.65 -10.55 3.34
CA GLY A 78 -27.16 -11.28 4.51
C GLY A 78 -26.16 -11.42 5.67
N ILE A 79 -24.90 -11.02 5.52
CA ILE A 79 -23.88 -11.07 6.58
C ILE A 79 -23.92 -9.79 7.42
N LYS A 80 -23.74 -9.94 8.72
CA LYS A 80 -23.68 -8.84 9.70
C LYS A 80 -22.30 -8.78 10.35
N GLY A 81 -22.01 -7.66 11.01
CA GLY A 81 -20.74 -7.45 11.70
C GLY A 81 -20.38 -8.49 12.77
N ASP A 82 -21.38 -9.18 13.35
CA ASP A 82 -21.18 -10.21 14.38
C ASP A 82 -20.95 -11.62 13.78
N ASP A 83 -21.09 -11.79 12.48
CA ASP A 83 -20.95 -13.09 11.82
C ASP A 83 -19.47 -13.46 11.57
N PHE A 84 -18.54 -12.53 11.76
CA PHE A 84 -17.11 -12.77 11.61
C PHE A 84 -16.29 -12.12 12.73
N ASP A 85 -15.11 -12.65 13.00
CA ASP A 85 -14.19 -12.16 14.02
C ASP A 85 -12.94 -11.52 13.38
N MET A 86 -12.49 -12.07 12.28
CA MET A 86 -11.26 -11.67 11.57
C MET A 86 -11.57 -11.22 10.14
N VAL A 87 -10.69 -10.39 9.62
CA VAL A 87 -10.74 -9.95 8.23
C VAL A 87 -9.45 -10.39 7.53
N HIS A 88 -9.60 -11.04 6.40
CA HIS A 88 -8.52 -11.45 5.53
C HIS A 88 -8.67 -10.86 4.13
N TYR A 89 -7.58 -10.86 3.38
CA TYR A 89 -7.57 -10.49 1.98
C TYR A 89 -7.16 -11.68 1.12
N GLU A 90 -7.98 -11.98 0.12
CA GLU A 90 -7.70 -12.99 -0.88
C GLU A 90 -8.16 -12.50 -2.25
N ILE A 91 -7.48 -12.95 -3.31
CA ILE A 91 -7.88 -12.63 -4.68
C ILE A 91 -9.14 -13.43 -5.02
N GLY A 92 -10.28 -12.77 -5.16
CA GLY A 92 -11.54 -13.45 -5.45
C GLY A 92 -12.76 -12.63 -5.06
N ALA A 93 -13.87 -13.30 -4.83
CA ALA A 93 -15.10 -12.68 -4.39
C ALA A 93 -15.09 -12.48 -2.86
N ARG A 94 -15.89 -11.53 -2.41
CA ARG A 94 -16.17 -11.30 -0.99
C ARG A 94 -16.99 -12.45 -0.42
N TYR A 95 -16.57 -13.08 0.68
CA TYR A 95 -17.30 -14.15 1.36
C TYR A 95 -16.91 -14.27 2.83
N VAL A 96 -17.70 -15.00 3.62
CA VAL A 96 -17.37 -15.34 5.01
C VAL A 96 -17.26 -16.86 5.13
N GLU A 97 -16.17 -17.32 5.69
CA GLU A 97 -15.94 -18.73 6.02
C GLU A 97 -15.25 -18.84 7.38
N ASN A 98 -15.69 -19.80 8.22
CA ASN A 98 -15.12 -20.06 9.54
C ASN A 98 -14.95 -18.79 10.40
N ARG A 99 -15.93 -17.87 10.35
CA ARG A 99 -15.92 -16.56 11.02
C ARG A 99 -14.78 -15.62 10.54
N VAL A 100 -14.25 -15.83 9.35
CA VAL A 100 -13.29 -14.95 8.67
C VAL A 100 -13.97 -14.32 7.48
N LEU A 101 -13.97 -13.01 7.41
CA LEU A 101 -14.39 -12.26 6.22
C LEU A 101 -13.22 -12.12 5.26
N TYR A 102 -13.38 -12.61 4.06
CA TYR A 102 -12.44 -12.43 2.96
C TYR A 102 -12.84 -11.24 2.09
N LEU A 103 -11.92 -10.29 1.94
CA LEU A 103 -12.14 -9.07 1.18
C LEU A 103 -11.77 -9.25 -0.28
N HIS A 104 -12.54 -8.59 -1.16
CA HIS A 104 -12.18 -8.47 -2.56
C HIS A 104 -11.00 -7.51 -2.75
N HIS A 105 -10.31 -7.65 -3.85
CA HIS A 105 -9.16 -6.84 -4.27
C HIS A 105 -9.39 -5.32 -4.15
N ASN A 106 -10.51 -4.83 -4.66
CA ASN A 106 -10.84 -3.40 -4.61
C ASN A 106 -11.15 -2.89 -3.20
N ASP A 107 -11.57 -3.77 -2.28
CA ASP A 107 -11.92 -3.37 -0.91
C ASP A 107 -10.69 -2.96 -0.12
N VAL A 108 -9.57 -3.64 -0.35
CA VAL A 108 -8.29 -3.32 0.29
C VAL A 108 -7.87 -1.89 -0.03
N ILE A 109 -8.05 -1.48 -1.28
CA ILE A 109 -7.71 -0.14 -1.74
C ILE A 109 -8.63 0.92 -1.14
N LEU A 110 -9.94 0.64 -1.14
CA LEU A 110 -10.93 1.52 -0.51
C LEU A 110 -10.65 1.70 0.98
N LEU A 111 -10.45 0.60 1.70
CA LEU A 111 -10.15 0.62 3.14
C LEU A 111 -8.85 1.35 3.43
N PHE A 112 -7.80 1.11 2.64
CA PHE A 112 -6.54 1.84 2.77
C PHE A 112 -6.76 3.35 2.62
N ALA A 113 -7.53 3.79 1.62
CA ALA A 113 -7.87 5.20 1.46
C ALA A 113 -8.59 5.75 2.70
N ARG A 114 -9.52 4.99 3.30
CA ARG A 114 -10.21 5.38 4.55
C ARG A 114 -9.28 5.41 5.77
N PHE A 115 -8.30 4.54 5.85
CA PHE A 115 -7.28 4.59 6.89
C PHE A 115 -6.38 5.83 6.76
N MET A 116 -6.13 6.28 5.52
CA MET A 116 -5.34 7.49 5.26
C MET A 116 -5.98 8.77 5.81
N ASP A 117 -7.29 8.80 6.09
CA ASP A 117 -7.95 9.92 6.78
C ASP A 117 -7.46 10.06 8.24
N ASN A 118 -6.91 9.00 8.83
CA ASN A 118 -6.41 9.01 10.20
C ASN A 118 -4.95 9.49 10.28
N LYS A 119 -4.70 10.59 11.00
CA LYS A 119 -3.36 11.17 11.17
C LYS A 119 -2.36 10.17 11.77
N LYS A 120 -2.76 9.38 12.78
CA LYS A 120 -1.87 8.40 13.41
C LYS A 120 -1.46 7.30 12.43
N PHE A 121 -2.39 6.86 11.58
CA PHE A 121 -2.09 5.89 10.54
C PHE A 121 -1.04 6.43 9.56
N ARG A 122 -1.21 7.66 9.09
CA ARG A 122 -0.22 8.32 8.21
C ARG A 122 1.16 8.43 8.86
N GLN A 123 1.21 8.78 10.15
CA GLN A 123 2.46 8.84 10.90
C GLN A 123 3.14 7.47 11.01
N LEU A 124 2.38 6.40 11.31
CA LEU A 124 2.90 5.03 11.36
C LEU A 124 3.43 4.58 9.99
N MET A 125 2.69 4.86 8.92
CA MET A 125 3.15 4.59 7.56
C MET A 125 4.48 5.31 7.26
N THR A 126 4.58 6.59 7.62
CA THR A 126 5.81 7.39 7.43
C THR A 126 6.99 6.86 8.23
N VAL A 127 6.73 6.38 9.46
CA VAL A 127 7.78 5.78 10.30
C VAL A 127 8.26 4.45 9.71
N GLN A 128 7.36 3.64 9.19
CA GLN A 128 7.71 2.35 8.59
C GLN A 128 8.36 2.49 7.22
N TYR A 129 7.79 3.37 6.39
CA TYR A 129 8.22 3.64 5.01
C TYR A 129 8.45 5.14 4.80
N PRO A 130 9.60 5.68 5.21
CA PRO A 130 9.91 7.10 4.99
C PRO A 130 10.16 7.46 3.52
N ILE A 131 10.37 6.45 2.67
CA ILE A 131 10.50 6.61 1.22
C ILE A 131 9.57 5.60 0.54
N VAL A 132 8.74 6.10 -0.37
CA VAL A 132 7.80 5.30 -1.17
C VAL A 132 8.03 5.60 -2.65
N LEU A 133 8.48 4.60 -3.38
CA LEU A 133 8.71 4.67 -4.82
C LEU A 133 7.56 3.95 -5.52
N ILE A 134 6.97 4.58 -6.52
CA ILE A 134 5.85 4.02 -7.28
C ILE A 134 6.28 3.94 -8.75
N ASP A 135 6.39 2.70 -9.24
CA ASP A 135 6.73 2.41 -10.63
C ASP A 135 5.44 2.24 -11.44
N GLU A 136 5.48 2.60 -12.72
CA GLU A 136 4.32 2.62 -13.63
C GLU A 136 3.13 3.36 -13.00
N TYR A 137 3.39 4.56 -12.43
CA TYR A 137 2.37 5.30 -11.68
C TYR A 137 1.11 5.61 -12.50
N GLN A 138 1.21 5.67 -13.82
CA GLN A 138 0.08 5.89 -14.73
C GLN A 138 -0.92 4.73 -14.71
N ASP A 139 -0.46 3.50 -14.41
CA ASP A 139 -1.30 2.31 -14.28
C ASP A 139 -1.84 2.15 -12.85
N SER A 140 -1.33 2.95 -11.91
CA SER A 140 -1.74 2.91 -10.52
C SER A 140 -3.13 3.51 -10.35
N LEU A 141 -3.88 2.96 -9.41
CA LEU A 141 -5.24 3.43 -9.11
C LEU A 141 -5.20 4.92 -8.74
N LYS A 142 -5.75 5.74 -9.61
CA LYS A 142 -5.79 7.20 -9.47
C LYS A 142 -6.23 7.64 -8.07
N ALA A 143 -7.21 6.95 -7.49
CA ALA A 143 -7.69 7.23 -6.14
C ALA A 143 -6.60 7.16 -5.06
N ILE A 144 -5.63 6.24 -5.18
CA ILE A 144 -4.51 6.15 -4.22
C ILE A 144 -3.49 7.26 -4.47
N ILE A 145 -3.17 7.51 -5.73
CA ILE A 145 -2.25 8.59 -6.07
C ILE A 145 -2.82 9.93 -5.58
N ASP A 146 -4.10 10.20 -5.84
CA ASP A 146 -4.77 11.40 -5.36
C ASP A 146 -4.76 11.50 -3.83
N GLN A 147 -4.94 10.38 -3.11
CA GLN A 147 -4.84 10.34 -1.65
C GLN A 147 -3.42 10.64 -1.16
N PHE A 148 -2.38 10.07 -1.78
CA PHE A 148 -1.00 10.40 -1.44
C PHE A 148 -0.70 11.87 -1.70
N LEU A 149 -1.12 12.40 -2.84
CA LEU A 149 -0.94 13.80 -3.19
C LEU A 149 -1.66 14.72 -2.20
N ASN A 150 -2.93 14.45 -1.90
CA ASN A 150 -3.74 15.27 -1.00
C ASN A 150 -3.21 15.27 0.44
N TRP A 151 -2.69 14.14 0.93
CA TRP A 151 -2.28 14.03 2.33
C TRP A 151 -0.81 14.34 2.58
N PHE A 152 0.06 14.19 1.60
CA PHE A 152 1.50 14.28 1.83
C PHE A 152 2.23 15.39 1.07
N ILE A 153 1.71 15.93 -0.03
CA ILE A 153 2.40 17.02 -0.76
C ILE A 153 2.49 18.27 0.10
N ASP A 154 1.44 18.59 0.87
CA ASP A 154 1.41 19.76 1.73
C ASP A 154 1.95 19.49 3.15
N MET A 155 2.30 18.25 3.47
CA MET A 155 2.81 17.87 4.79
C MET A 155 4.34 17.79 4.79
N LYS A 156 4.98 18.66 5.56
CA LYS A 156 6.45 18.63 5.77
C LYS A 156 6.97 17.37 6.46
N GLU A 157 6.09 16.51 6.98
CA GLU A 157 6.40 15.34 7.82
C GLU A 157 5.93 14.01 7.22
N GLY A 158 5.63 13.97 5.93
CA GLY A 158 5.22 12.75 5.22
C GLY A 158 6.41 11.93 4.69
N PRO A 159 6.16 10.74 4.13
CA PRO A 159 7.17 10.01 3.39
C PRO A 159 7.59 10.78 2.13
N GLN A 160 8.81 10.56 1.69
CA GLN A 160 9.26 11.06 0.39
C GLN A 160 8.73 10.15 -0.71
N PHE A 161 8.05 10.72 -1.69
CA PHE A 161 7.52 9.98 -2.84
C PHE A 161 8.39 10.14 -4.07
N GLY A 162 8.61 9.03 -4.78
CA GLY A 162 9.17 9.00 -6.13
C GLY A 162 8.19 8.33 -7.08
N PHE A 163 7.73 9.04 -8.10
CA PHE A 163 6.85 8.52 -9.13
C PHE A 163 7.64 8.26 -10.40
N PHE A 164 7.59 7.03 -10.89
CA PHE A 164 8.26 6.59 -12.11
C PHE A 164 7.23 6.05 -13.08
N GLY A 165 7.33 6.43 -14.33
CA GLY A 165 6.41 6.01 -15.39
C GLY A 165 6.43 6.97 -16.55
N ASP A 166 5.67 6.66 -17.58
CA ASP A 166 5.55 7.45 -18.79
C ASP A 166 4.21 8.18 -18.83
N ALA A 167 4.25 9.49 -18.56
CA ALA A 167 3.06 10.34 -18.60
C ALA A 167 2.36 10.37 -19.98
N TRP A 168 3.06 9.97 -21.07
CA TRP A 168 2.49 9.94 -22.41
C TRP A 168 1.62 8.70 -22.66
N GLN A 169 1.81 7.64 -21.89
CA GLN A 169 0.98 6.42 -22.04
C GLN A 169 -0.46 6.65 -21.55
N THR A 170 -0.70 7.55 -20.61
CA THR A 170 -2.03 7.92 -20.11
C THR A 170 -2.90 8.66 -21.14
N ILE A 171 -2.32 9.15 -22.24
CA ILE A 171 -3.07 9.92 -23.26
C ILE A 171 -3.86 9.02 -24.22
N TYR A 172 -3.59 7.71 -24.21
CA TYR A 172 -4.20 6.74 -25.12
C TYR A 172 -5.39 5.97 -24.52
N GLU A 173 -5.69 6.14 -23.23
CA GLU A 173 -6.90 5.59 -22.60
C GLU A 173 -7.97 6.68 -22.48
N LYS A 174 -8.74 6.81 -23.55
CA LYS A 174 -10.05 7.49 -23.57
C LYS A 174 -11.12 6.52 -23.98
#